data_a01dd25b764b326e240c90845e7646dc
#
_entry.id   a01dd25b764b326e240c90845e7646dc
#
_cell.length_a   1.000
_cell.length_b   1.000
_cell.length_c   1.000
_cell.angle_alpha   90.00
_cell.angle_beta   90.00
_cell.angle_gamma   90.00
#
_symmetry.space_group_name_H-M   'P 1'
#
loop_
_entity.id
_entity.type
_entity.pdbx_description
1 polymer ?
#
loop_
_entity_poly.entity_id
_entity_poly.type
_entity_poly.pdbx_seq_one_letter_code
_entity_poly.pdbx_strand_id
1 'polypeptide(L)'
;MPARAHTPTYHFSKARRLLDSSEYQAVFAAPDRRISHRYYLLLARLNDGPEARLGLVVARKNIRMASDRNRVKRVVRETFRHRAGSLPRMDVLFLPRRGMDGLAPARQTRLLREAWAELDRAFQGEC
;
A
#
# COMPACT_ATOMS: atom_id res chain seq x y z
N MET A 1 -9.49 -18.07 15.02
CA MET A 1 -8.97 -18.24 14.61
C MET A 1 -8.00 -18.54 14.67
N PRO A 2 -7.74 -18.88 14.97
CA PRO A 2 -6.52 -18.99 15.05
C PRO A 2 -5.97 -19.75 14.09
N ALA A 3 -6.56 -20.54 13.65
CA ALA A 3 -5.89 -21.16 12.61
C ALA A 3 -5.07 -20.22 11.90
N ARG A 4 -5.49 -19.03 11.98
CA ARG A 4 -4.77 -18.01 11.37
C ARG A 4 -3.47 -17.70 12.02
N ALA A 5 -3.35 -18.02 13.27
CA ALA A 5 -2.16 -17.67 14.01
C ALA A 5 -0.91 -18.28 13.41
N HIS A 6 -1.02 -19.45 12.84
CA HIS A 6 0.16 -20.06 12.25
C HIS A 6 0.30 -19.74 10.78
N THR A 7 -0.64 -19.00 10.23
CA THR A 7 -0.51 -18.56 8.85
C THR A 7 0.69 -17.65 8.78
N PRO A 8 1.55 -17.86 7.80
CA PRO A 8 2.72 -17.01 7.68
C PRO A 8 2.30 -15.56 7.68
N THR A 9 2.95 -14.77 8.50
CA THR A 9 2.63 -13.37 8.62
C THR A 9 2.83 -12.62 7.31
N TYR A 10 3.58 -13.21 6.39
CA TYR A 10 3.88 -12.57 5.12
C TYR A 10 2.90 -12.93 4.03
N HIS A 11 1.94 -13.77 4.34
CA HIS A 11 0.93 -14.12 3.36
C HIS A 11 0.02 -12.92 3.11
N PHE A 12 -0.13 -12.53 1.84
CA PHE A 12 -0.99 -11.41 1.50
C PHE A 12 -2.41 -11.91 1.37
N SER A 13 -3.10 -11.98 2.49
CA SER A 13 -4.42 -12.55 2.56
C SER A 13 -5.47 -11.60 2.01
N LYS A 14 -6.64 -12.15 1.76
CA LYS A 14 -7.79 -11.38 1.31
C LYS A 14 -8.14 -10.27 2.31
N ALA A 15 -7.93 -10.53 3.58
CA ALA A 15 -8.25 -9.56 4.62
C ALA A 15 -7.38 -8.30 4.53
N ARG A 16 -6.24 -8.39 3.87
CA ARG A 16 -5.33 -7.26 3.74
C ARG A 16 -5.47 -6.52 2.43
N ARG A 17 -6.47 -6.87 1.63
CA ARG A 17 -6.70 -6.21 0.35
C ARG A 17 -8.02 -5.46 0.37
N LEU A 18 -8.02 -4.29 -0.23
CA LEU A 18 -9.28 -3.59 -0.50
C LEU A 18 -9.90 -4.27 -1.71
N LEU A 19 -11.15 -4.66 -1.58
CA LEU A 19 -11.77 -5.56 -2.55
C LEU A 19 -12.74 -4.91 -3.54
N ASP A 20 -13.32 -3.77 -3.19
CA ASP A 20 -14.31 -3.19 -4.09
C ASP A 20 -14.19 -1.68 -4.18
N SER A 21 -14.92 -1.12 -5.13
CA SER A 21 -14.82 0.29 -5.43
C SER A 21 -15.35 1.17 -4.31
N SER A 22 -16.27 0.69 -3.50
CA SER A 22 -16.78 1.52 -2.39
C SER A 22 -15.68 1.70 -1.33
N GLU A 23 -14.85 0.70 -1.12
CA GLU A 23 -13.73 0.82 -0.19
C GLU A 23 -12.70 1.81 -0.71
N TYR A 24 -12.41 1.75 -2.01
CA TYR A 24 -11.49 2.69 -2.63
C TYR A 24 -12.04 4.11 -2.52
N GLN A 25 -13.34 4.27 -2.82
CA GLN A 25 -13.97 5.59 -2.77
C GLN A 25 -13.92 6.20 -1.38
N ALA A 26 -14.09 5.39 -0.35
CA ALA A 26 -14.03 5.88 1.02
C ALA A 26 -12.68 6.53 1.32
N VAL A 27 -11.60 5.90 0.85
CA VAL A 27 -10.26 6.46 1.08
C VAL A 27 -10.04 7.71 0.24
N PHE A 28 -10.48 7.70 -1.03
CA PHE A 28 -10.36 8.88 -1.89
C PHE A 28 -11.11 10.07 -1.32
N ALA A 29 -12.31 9.82 -0.78
CA ALA A 29 -13.18 10.91 -0.34
C ALA A 29 -12.68 11.61 0.91
N ALA A 30 -12.06 10.87 1.83
CA ALA A 30 -11.67 11.46 3.11
C ALA A 30 -10.43 10.77 3.70
N PRO A 31 -9.28 10.93 3.08
CA PRO A 31 -8.06 10.35 3.65
C PRO A 31 -7.65 11.09 4.91
N ASP A 32 -7.19 10.35 5.90
CA ASP A 32 -6.64 10.95 7.11
C ASP A 32 -5.22 11.44 6.88
N ARG A 33 -4.52 10.79 5.95
CA ARG A 33 -3.16 11.18 5.60
C ARG A 33 -2.96 11.09 4.10
N ARG A 34 -2.18 12.02 3.58
CA ARG A 34 -1.84 12.05 2.18
C ARG A 34 -0.34 12.29 2.06
N ILE A 35 0.37 11.36 1.44
CA ILE A 35 1.81 11.49 1.23
C ILE A 35 2.05 11.58 -0.26
N SER A 36 2.52 12.73 -0.72
CA SER A 36 2.80 12.95 -2.13
C SER A 36 4.29 12.87 -2.35
N HIS A 37 4.70 11.91 -3.16
CA HIS A 37 6.09 11.69 -3.50
C HIS A 37 6.26 11.81 -5.01
N ARG A 38 7.48 12.04 -5.46
CA ARG A 38 7.75 12.15 -6.89
C ARG A 38 7.24 10.95 -7.66
N TYR A 39 7.39 9.74 -7.10
CA TYR A 39 7.07 8.51 -7.81
C TYR A 39 5.77 7.86 -7.37
N TYR A 40 5.09 8.39 -6.38
CA TYR A 40 3.84 7.81 -5.92
C TYR A 40 3.00 8.78 -5.11
N LEU A 41 1.75 8.44 -4.97
CA LEU A 41 0.83 9.10 -4.04
C LEU A 41 0.29 8.03 -3.11
N LEU A 42 0.36 8.27 -1.81
CA LEU A 42 -0.25 7.41 -0.80
C LEU A 42 -1.42 8.14 -0.17
N LEU A 43 -2.55 7.46 -0.09
CA LEU A 43 -3.70 7.95 0.65
C LEU A 43 -4.03 6.91 1.71
N ALA A 44 -4.23 7.35 2.94
CA ALA A 44 -4.50 6.42 4.03
C ALA A 44 -5.63 6.93 4.91
N ARG A 45 -6.49 6.01 5.32
CA ARG A 45 -7.61 6.31 6.19
C ARG A 45 -7.69 5.24 7.26
N LEU A 46 -7.80 5.65 8.52
CA LEU A 46 -7.95 4.69 9.62
C LEU A 46 -9.23 3.89 9.44
N ASN A 47 -9.17 2.61 9.76
CA ASN A 47 -10.34 1.75 9.65
C ASN A 47 -10.62 1.09 10.99
N ASP A 48 -11.81 0.48 11.10
CA ASP A 48 -12.22 -0.22 12.31
C ASP A 48 -12.00 -1.70 12.24
N GLY A 49 -11.36 -2.16 11.16
CA GLY A 49 -11.13 -3.56 10.95
C GLY A 49 -9.94 -4.08 11.75
N PRO A 50 -9.64 -5.36 11.59
CA PRO A 50 -8.59 -5.98 12.39
C PRO A 50 -7.18 -5.70 11.90
N GLU A 51 -7.00 -5.18 10.70
CA GLU A 51 -5.65 -5.00 10.17
C GLU A 51 -5.61 -3.96 9.06
N ALA A 52 -4.39 -3.55 8.73
CA ALA A 52 -4.18 -2.64 7.62
C ALA A 52 -4.48 -3.35 6.30
N ARG A 53 -5.10 -2.62 5.37
CA ARG A 53 -5.47 -3.15 4.07
C ARG A 53 -4.91 -2.27 2.97
N LEU A 54 -4.58 -2.88 1.83
CA LEU A 54 -3.93 -2.20 0.72
C LEU A 54 -4.77 -2.29 -0.55
N GLY A 55 -4.93 -1.15 -1.22
CA GLY A 55 -5.48 -1.09 -2.55
C GLY A 55 -4.45 -0.48 -3.49
N LEU A 56 -4.45 -0.94 -4.73
CA LEU A 56 -3.52 -0.47 -5.74
C LEU A 56 -4.27 0.13 -6.90
N VAL A 57 -3.86 1.33 -7.30
CA VAL A 57 -4.43 1.98 -8.48
C VAL A 57 -3.29 2.29 -9.42
N VAL A 58 -3.08 1.40 -10.39
CA VAL A 58 -1.96 1.53 -11.33
C VAL A 58 -2.51 1.93 -12.70
N ALA A 59 -2.45 3.21 -13.00
CA ALA A 59 -3.00 3.75 -14.24
C ALA A 59 -2.09 3.46 -15.42
N ARG A 60 -2.69 3.08 -16.55
CA ARG A 60 -1.93 2.81 -17.78
C ARG A 60 -1.18 4.03 -18.27
N LYS A 61 -1.72 5.22 -18.06
CA LYS A 61 -1.06 6.44 -18.51
C LYS A 61 0.25 6.67 -17.76
N ASN A 62 0.40 6.12 -16.57
CA ASN A 62 1.61 6.30 -15.80
C ASN A 62 2.61 5.16 -16.02
N ILE A 63 2.11 3.93 -16.19
CA ILE A 63 2.95 2.78 -16.46
C ILE A 63 2.30 2.00 -17.60
N ARG A 64 2.85 2.15 -18.80
CA ARG A 64 2.21 1.68 -20.00
C ARG A 64 2.24 0.18 -20.21
N MET A 65 3.36 -0.44 -19.87
CA MET A 65 3.52 -1.87 -20.14
C MET A 65 2.91 -2.71 -19.02
N ALA A 66 2.14 -3.72 -19.42
CA ALA A 66 1.50 -4.59 -18.45
C ALA A 66 2.51 -5.30 -17.54
N SER A 67 3.64 -5.71 -18.12
CA SER A 67 4.68 -6.38 -17.35
C SER A 67 5.26 -5.45 -16.29
N ASP A 68 5.41 -4.18 -16.61
CA ASP A 68 5.93 -3.21 -15.66
C ASP A 68 4.90 -2.93 -14.55
N ARG A 69 3.62 -2.86 -14.92
CA ARG A 69 2.57 -2.69 -13.93
C ARG A 69 2.55 -3.87 -12.96
N ASN A 70 2.69 -5.08 -13.49
CA ASN A 70 2.67 -6.27 -12.65
C ASN A 70 3.88 -6.31 -11.70
N ARG A 71 5.04 -5.87 -12.20
CA ARG A 71 6.23 -5.81 -11.37
C ARG A 71 6.04 -4.82 -10.21
N VAL A 72 5.53 -3.63 -10.52
CA VAL A 72 5.29 -2.62 -9.49
C VAL A 72 4.30 -3.15 -8.46
N LYS A 73 3.19 -3.75 -8.93
CA LYS A 73 2.20 -4.32 -8.01
C LYS A 73 2.83 -5.35 -7.08
N ARG A 74 3.70 -6.20 -7.63
CA ARG A 74 4.35 -7.23 -6.82
C ARG A 74 5.21 -6.61 -5.73
N VAL A 75 6.03 -5.62 -6.09
CA VAL A 75 6.90 -4.97 -5.12
C VAL A 75 6.08 -4.27 -4.03
N VAL A 76 5.01 -3.61 -4.43
CA VAL A 76 4.15 -2.93 -3.45
C VAL A 76 3.54 -3.93 -2.48
N ARG A 77 2.95 -5.02 -3.01
CA ARG A 77 2.31 -6.02 -2.15
C ARG A 77 3.32 -6.72 -1.26
N GLU A 78 4.49 -7.05 -1.82
CA GLU A 78 5.52 -7.76 -1.08
C GLU A 78 6.02 -6.94 0.10
N THR A 79 6.35 -5.67 -0.14
CA THR A 79 6.85 -4.81 0.92
C THR A 79 5.76 -4.49 1.94
N PHE A 80 4.51 -4.34 1.47
CA PHE A 80 3.41 -4.04 2.37
C PHE A 80 3.15 -5.21 3.33
N ARG A 81 3.13 -6.44 2.82
CA ARG A 81 2.82 -7.57 3.68
C ARG A 81 3.87 -7.77 4.77
N HIS A 82 5.11 -7.39 4.51
CA HIS A 82 6.16 -7.46 5.51
C HIS A 82 5.98 -6.41 6.60
N ARG A 83 5.30 -5.33 6.29
CA ARG A 83 5.15 -4.21 7.22
C ARG A 83 3.77 -4.14 7.85
N ALA A 84 2.78 -4.77 7.25
CA ALA A 84 1.38 -4.57 7.63
C ALA A 84 1.09 -4.84 9.10
N GLY A 85 1.77 -5.81 9.69
CA GLY A 85 1.53 -6.16 11.09
C GLY A 85 1.92 -5.06 12.07
N SER A 86 2.81 -4.15 11.66
CA SER A 86 3.26 -3.07 12.54
C SER A 86 2.59 -1.75 12.21
N LEU A 87 1.81 -1.69 11.15
CA LEU A 87 1.09 -0.46 10.79
C LEU A 87 -0.21 -0.36 11.61
N PRO A 88 -0.66 0.86 11.90
CA PRO A 88 -1.99 1.03 12.47
C PRO A 88 -3.04 0.46 11.53
N ARG A 89 -4.21 0.17 12.07
CA ARG A 89 -5.31 -0.33 11.23
C ARG A 89 -5.78 0.79 10.32
N MET A 90 -5.53 0.62 9.03
CA MET A 90 -5.84 1.65 8.05
C MET A 90 -6.07 1.04 6.68
N ASP A 91 -6.80 1.75 5.85
CA ASP A 91 -6.94 1.42 4.45
C ASP A 91 -6.01 2.34 3.68
N VAL A 92 -5.11 1.75 2.90
CA VAL A 92 -4.09 2.49 2.17
C VAL A 92 -4.29 2.31 0.68
N LEU A 93 -4.26 3.41 -0.07
CA LEU A 93 -4.21 3.35 -1.53
C LEU A 93 -2.84 3.78 -1.98
N PHE A 94 -2.23 2.97 -2.83
CA PHE A 94 -0.95 3.29 -3.45
C PHE A 94 -1.19 3.57 -4.93
N LEU A 95 -0.81 4.78 -5.36
CA LEU A 95 -0.99 5.20 -6.74
C LEU A 95 0.37 5.57 -7.31
N PRO A 96 1.02 4.64 -8.05
CA PRO A 96 2.31 4.97 -8.64
C PRO A 96 2.17 6.06 -9.69
N ARG A 97 3.17 6.90 -9.76
CA ARG A 97 3.24 8.00 -10.72
C ARG A 97 4.21 7.64 -11.82
N ARG A 98 4.17 8.45 -12.88
CA ARG A 98 5.06 8.26 -14.02
C ARG A 98 6.51 8.26 -13.54
N GLY A 99 7.29 7.32 -14.06
CA GLY A 99 8.69 7.19 -13.70
C GLY A 99 8.97 6.09 -12.71
N MET A 100 7.96 5.63 -11.99
CA MET A 100 8.15 4.56 -11.01
C MET A 100 8.67 3.29 -11.67
N ASP A 101 8.15 2.97 -12.86
CA ASP A 101 8.53 1.76 -13.58
C ASP A 101 9.96 1.81 -14.11
N GLY A 102 10.53 3.00 -14.21
CA GLY A 102 11.91 3.14 -14.67
C GLY A 102 12.96 2.91 -13.61
N LEU A 103 12.55 2.78 -12.36
CA LEU A 103 13.51 2.55 -11.28
C LEU A 103 13.96 1.10 -11.27
N ALA A 104 15.21 0.86 -10.89
CA ALA A 104 15.71 -0.49 -10.75
C ALA A 104 14.94 -1.23 -9.65
N PRO A 105 14.77 -2.55 -9.78
CA PRO A 105 13.97 -3.30 -8.79
C PRO A 105 14.43 -3.10 -7.35
N ALA A 106 15.73 -3.09 -7.10
CA ALA A 106 16.22 -2.89 -5.74
C ALA A 106 15.84 -1.51 -5.22
N ARG A 107 15.84 -0.51 -6.10
CA ARG A 107 15.47 0.84 -5.71
C ARG A 107 13.98 0.96 -5.45
N GLN A 108 13.17 0.25 -6.25
CA GLN A 108 11.73 0.21 -6.00
C GLN A 108 11.45 -0.36 -4.62
N THR A 109 12.11 -1.46 -4.29
CA THR A 109 11.93 -2.08 -2.97
C THR A 109 12.29 -1.13 -1.85
N ARG A 110 13.44 -0.46 -1.97
CA ARG A 110 13.87 0.48 -0.94
C ARG A 110 12.89 1.64 -0.81
N LEU A 111 12.45 2.16 -1.94
CA LEU A 111 11.51 3.27 -1.97
C LEU A 111 10.21 2.90 -1.25
N LEU A 112 9.69 1.71 -1.52
CA LEU A 112 8.46 1.28 -0.89
C LEU A 112 8.63 1.05 0.61
N ARG A 113 9.76 0.49 1.02
CA ARG A 113 10.01 0.32 2.46
C ARG A 113 10.04 1.66 3.16
N GLU A 114 10.65 2.66 2.54
CA GLU A 114 10.66 4.01 3.09
C GLU A 114 9.26 4.60 3.12
N ALA A 115 8.46 4.32 2.09
CA ALA A 115 7.10 4.81 2.04
C ALA A 115 6.26 4.29 3.21
N TRP A 116 6.37 3.01 3.50
CA TRP A 116 5.62 2.42 4.61
C TRP A 116 6.11 2.95 5.95
N ALA A 117 7.41 3.15 6.09
CA ALA A 117 7.97 3.71 7.31
C ALA A 117 7.50 5.15 7.52
N GLU A 118 7.45 5.92 6.45
CA GLU A 118 6.98 7.30 6.54
C GLU A 118 5.51 7.34 6.91
N LEU A 119 4.71 6.45 6.35
CA LEU A 119 3.30 6.37 6.65
C LEU A 119 3.08 6.05 8.14
N ASP A 120 3.86 5.11 8.65
CA ASP A 120 3.77 4.74 10.07
C ASP A 120 4.09 5.95 10.95
N ARG A 121 5.16 6.67 10.64
CA ARG A 121 5.53 7.86 11.40
C ARG A 121 4.46 8.94 11.34
N ALA A 122 3.81 9.08 10.20
CA ALA A 122 2.78 10.10 10.04
C ALA A 122 1.62 9.88 11.01
N PHE A 123 1.26 8.63 11.25
CA PHE A 123 0.20 8.33 12.20
C PHE A 123 0.68 8.38 13.65
N GLN A 124 1.92 8.04 13.89
CA GLN A 124 2.46 8.12 15.23
C GLN A 124 2.53 9.57 15.72
N GLY A 125 2.74 10.49 14.80
CA GLY A 125 2.80 11.89 15.15
C GLY A 125 1.49 12.47 15.63
N GLU A 126 0.42 11.70 15.56
CA GLU A 126 -0.89 12.15 15.99
C GLU A 126 -1.06 12.13 17.50
N CYS A 127 -0.25 11.44 18.19
CA CYS A 127 -0.41 11.28 19.64
C CYS A 127 -0.23 12.56 20.43
#